data_d74c9b01a269dbc8f2eabc00df127447
#
_entry.id   d74c9b01a269dbc8f2eabc00df127447
#
_cell.length_a   1.000
_cell.length_b   1.000
_cell.length_c   1.000
_cell.angle_alpha   90.00
_cell.angle_beta   90.00
_cell.angle_gamma   90.00
#
_symmetry.space_group_name_H-M   'P 1'
#
loop_
_entity.id
_entity.type
_entity.pdbx_description
1 polymer ?
#
loop_
_entity_poly.entity_id
_entity_poly.type
_entity_poly.pdbx_seq_one_letter_code
_entity_poly.pdbx_strand_id
1 'polypeptide(L)'
;MAIMTQQISFMKMHGLGNDFVIVDSRGHGPEISAELARRLGNRHMGVGFDQLAVISDSSQADLALTFFNADGSTAGACGNATRCVAQYEMQRLGRETLSLITERGILQARQEGSLVSVNMGHPMLTWDKVPLAREMETLHLPLEGRPTATGMGNPHCTFFVEDADAVNLAQLGPR
;
A
#
# COMPACT_ATOMS: atom_id res chain seq x y z
N MET A 1 -25.13 0.52 31.46
CA MET A 1 -24.60 -0.28 30.35
C MET A 1 -23.08 0.00 30.26
N ALA A 2 -22.23 -0.95 30.60
CA ALA A 2 -20.79 -0.75 30.51
C ALA A 2 -20.45 -0.70 29.01
N ILE A 3 -19.86 0.39 28.57
CA ILE A 3 -19.26 0.48 27.21
C ILE A 3 -18.05 -0.45 27.24
N MET A 4 -18.17 -1.62 26.61
CA MET A 4 -17.01 -2.49 26.37
C MET A 4 -16.11 -1.78 25.37
N THR A 5 -15.07 -1.11 25.85
CA THR A 5 -14.01 -0.54 25.01
C THR A 5 -13.11 -1.69 24.58
N GLN A 6 -13.20 -2.08 23.31
CA GLN A 6 -12.25 -3.03 22.73
C GLN A 6 -10.92 -2.28 22.56
N GLN A 7 -9.87 -2.77 23.21
CA GLN A 7 -8.52 -2.25 23.03
C GLN A 7 -7.89 -2.94 21.82
N ILE A 8 -7.37 -2.14 20.87
CA ILE A 8 -6.68 -2.63 19.68
C ILE A 8 -5.20 -2.22 19.79
N SER A 9 -4.32 -3.21 19.79
CA SER A 9 -2.87 -2.97 19.69
C SER A 9 -2.50 -2.72 18.23
N PHE A 10 -1.62 -1.76 18.00
CA PHE A 10 -1.14 -1.44 16.66
C PHE A 10 0.33 -1.00 16.69
N MET A 11 0.97 -1.07 15.53
CA MET A 11 2.28 -0.47 15.28
C MET A 11 2.11 0.77 14.39
N LYS A 12 2.88 1.82 14.69
CA LYS A 12 2.97 3.01 13.83
C LYS A 12 4.31 2.94 13.09
N MET A 13 4.26 2.88 11.77
CA MET A 13 5.45 2.77 10.90
C MET A 13 5.35 3.76 9.74
N HIS A 14 6.44 3.96 9.04
CA HIS A 14 6.45 4.74 7.78
C HIS A 14 7.51 4.23 6.81
N GLY A 15 7.26 4.43 5.51
CA GLY A 15 8.25 4.25 4.45
C GLY A 15 8.38 5.56 3.67
N LEU A 16 9.52 6.26 3.83
CA LEU A 16 9.79 7.55 3.16
C LEU A 16 8.71 8.63 3.44
N GLY A 17 8.21 8.69 4.68
CA GLY A 17 7.19 9.65 5.08
C GLY A 17 5.74 9.20 4.87
N ASN A 18 5.49 8.21 4.01
CA ASN A 18 4.17 7.57 3.86
C ASN A 18 3.91 6.72 5.11
N ASP A 19 2.95 7.10 5.94
CA ASP A 19 2.77 6.57 7.29
C ASP A 19 1.64 5.57 7.43
N PHE A 20 1.86 4.54 8.24
CA PHE A 20 0.98 3.39 8.39
C PHE A 20 0.61 3.13 9.84
N VAL A 21 -0.63 2.68 10.04
CA VAL A 21 -1.04 1.88 11.20
C VAL A 21 -1.06 0.43 10.76
N ILE A 22 -0.40 -0.44 11.51
CA ILE A 22 -0.35 -1.88 11.25
C ILE A 22 -1.02 -2.59 12.42
N VAL A 23 -2.02 -3.41 12.10
CA VAL A 23 -2.79 -4.21 13.07
C VAL A 23 -2.56 -5.69 12.77
N ASP A 24 -2.20 -6.45 13.79
CA ASP A 24 -2.11 -7.90 13.70
C ASP A 24 -3.46 -8.52 14.11
N SER A 25 -4.16 -9.08 13.13
CA SER A 25 -5.46 -9.74 13.28
C SER A 25 -5.37 -11.26 13.25
N ARG A 26 -4.17 -11.83 13.31
CA ARG A 26 -3.98 -13.30 13.30
C ARG A 26 -4.60 -13.94 14.53
N GLY A 27 -5.03 -15.20 14.37
CA GLY A 27 -5.70 -15.95 15.43
C GLY A 27 -7.03 -15.31 15.82
N HIS A 28 -7.10 -14.78 17.04
CA HIS A 28 -8.28 -14.09 17.59
C HIS A 28 -8.11 -12.57 17.65
N GLY A 29 -7.27 -12.01 16.78
CA GLY A 29 -7.05 -10.57 16.70
C GLY A 29 -8.30 -9.79 16.26
N PRO A 30 -8.25 -8.45 16.31
CA PRO A 30 -9.41 -7.62 16.01
C PRO A 30 -9.76 -7.67 14.51
N GLU A 31 -11.05 -7.73 14.21
CA GLU A 31 -11.55 -7.52 12.86
C GLU A 31 -11.58 -6.02 12.54
N ILE A 32 -11.00 -5.64 11.43
CA ILE A 32 -10.96 -4.25 10.97
C ILE A 32 -11.98 -4.06 9.83
N SER A 33 -13.06 -3.35 10.14
CA SER A 33 -14.03 -2.93 9.14
C SER A 33 -13.61 -1.61 8.46
N ALA A 34 -14.17 -1.32 7.29
CA ALA A 34 -13.99 -0.05 6.59
C ALA A 34 -14.34 1.17 7.47
N GLU A 35 -15.42 1.08 8.25
CA GLU A 35 -15.84 2.14 9.18
C GLU A 35 -14.80 2.35 10.30
N LEU A 36 -14.26 1.26 10.86
CA LEU A 36 -13.23 1.35 11.89
C LEU A 36 -11.93 1.93 11.30
N ALA A 37 -11.53 1.48 10.09
CA ALA A 37 -10.38 2.04 9.38
C ALA A 37 -10.54 3.55 9.16
N ARG A 38 -11.71 4.00 8.69
CA ARG A 38 -12.02 5.43 8.50
C ARG A 38 -11.93 6.23 9.81
N ARG A 39 -12.44 5.70 10.91
CA ARG A 39 -12.36 6.35 12.24
C ARG A 39 -10.92 6.43 12.74
N LEU A 40 -10.15 5.36 12.61
CA LEU A 40 -8.75 5.34 13.01
C LEU A 40 -7.89 6.24 12.12
N GLY A 41 -8.24 6.39 10.84
CA GLY A 41 -7.54 7.21 9.85
C GLY A 41 -7.65 8.72 10.09
N ASN A 42 -8.65 9.16 10.85
CA ASN A 42 -8.83 10.57 11.15
C ASN A 42 -7.65 11.09 11.98
N ARG A 43 -6.88 12.06 11.45
CA ARG A 43 -5.67 12.58 12.10
C ARG A 43 -5.95 13.45 13.33
N HIS A 44 -7.18 13.90 13.52
CA HIS A 44 -7.57 14.75 14.67
C HIS A 44 -8.26 13.95 15.78
N MET A 45 -9.03 12.92 15.41
CA MET A 45 -9.88 12.19 16.35
C MET A 45 -9.51 10.71 16.48
N GLY A 46 -8.67 10.20 15.58
CA GLY A 46 -8.15 8.84 15.57
C GLY A 46 -6.64 8.79 15.76
N VAL A 47 -6.00 7.77 15.21
CA VAL A 47 -4.53 7.62 15.19
C VAL A 47 -3.92 8.44 14.04
N GLY A 48 -4.64 8.53 12.93
CA GLY A 48 -4.17 9.15 11.69
C GLY A 48 -3.13 8.30 10.96
N PHE A 49 -3.28 8.17 9.66
CA PHE A 49 -2.37 7.44 8.77
C PHE A 49 -2.71 7.78 7.31
N ASP A 50 -1.80 7.48 6.40
CA ASP A 50 -2.10 7.43 4.97
C ASP A 50 -2.81 6.12 4.63
N GLN A 51 -2.33 4.99 5.19
CA GLN A 51 -2.98 3.68 5.04
C GLN A 51 -2.87 2.86 6.32
N LEU A 52 -3.81 1.93 6.49
CA LEU A 52 -3.81 0.91 7.53
C LEU A 52 -3.55 -0.45 6.87
N ALA A 53 -2.58 -1.21 7.40
CA ALA A 53 -2.29 -2.57 6.98
C ALA A 53 -2.77 -3.56 8.05
N VAL A 54 -3.55 -4.54 7.64
CA VAL A 54 -4.02 -5.63 8.50
C VAL A 54 -3.25 -6.90 8.16
N ILE A 55 -2.57 -7.47 9.15
CA ILE A 55 -1.91 -8.77 9.04
C ILE A 55 -2.92 -9.84 9.41
N SER A 56 -3.10 -10.85 8.56
CA SER A 56 -3.98 -12.00 8.80
C SER A 56 -3.26 -13.31 8.53
N ASP A 57 -3.82 -14.40 9.03
CA ASP A 57 -3.35 -15.75 8.72
C ASP A 57 -3.56 -16.06 7.23
N SER A 58 -2.68 -16.88 6.67
CA SER A 58 -2.76 -17.35 5.29
C SER A 58 -2.40 -18.82 5.18
N SER A 59 -3.09 -19.55 4.31
CA SER A 59 -2.72 -20.91 3.91
C SER A 59 -1.84 -20.97 2.66
N GLN A 60 -1.59 -19.82 2.02
CA GLN A 60 -0.88 -19.73 0.74
C GLN A 60 0.48 -19.02 0.83
N ALA A 61 0.70 -18.27 1.92
CA ALA A 61 1.92 -17.51 2.17
C ALA A 61 2.19 -17.49 3.68
N ASP A 62 3.30 -16.91 4.11
CA ASP A 62 3.61 -16.77 5.54
C ASP A 62 2.56 -15.92 6.27
N LEU A 63 1.97 -14.94 5.57
CA LEU A 63 0.86 -14.11 6.06
C LEU A 63 0.06 -13.49 4.90
N ALA A 64 -1.11 -12.94 5.23
CA ALA A 64 -1.91 -12.14 4.31
C ALA A 64 -1.90 -10.66 4.75
N LEU A 65 -1.97 -9.75 3.77
CA LEU A 65 -2.10 -8.31 3.99
C LEU A 65 -3.33 -7.75 3.28
N THR A 66 -4.13 -7.01 4.03
CA THR A 66 -5.19 -6.16 3.51
C THR A 66 -4.87 -4.71 3.83
N PHE A 67 -5.09 -3.81 2.87
CA PHE A 67 -4.82 -2.38 3.05
C PHE A 67 -6.12 -1.57 2.99
N PHE A 68 -6.22 -0.60 3.89
CA PHE A 68 -7.28 0.40 3.88
C PHE A 68 -6.69 1.79 3.75
N ASN A 69 -7.28 2.63 2.92
CA ASN A 69 -7.01 4.06 2.89
C ASN A 69 -7.63 4.75 4.12
N ALA A 70 -7.23 5.99 4.39
CA ALA A 70 -7.75 6.76 5.52
C ALA A 70 -9.28 7.04 5.44
N ASP A 71 -9.88 6.93 4.26
CA ASP A 71 -11.33 7.05 4.05
C ASP A 71 -12.09 5.72 4.27
N GLY A 72 -11.39 4.62 4.56
CA GLY A 72 -11.94 3.29 4.77
C GLY A 72 -12.09 2.45 3.49
N SER A 73 -11.78 2.99 2.33
CA SER A 73 -11.73 2.20 1.09
C SER A 73 -10.54 1.24 1.11
N THR A 74 -10.64 0.12 0.39
CA THR A 74 -9.53 -0.83 0.25
C THR A 74 -8.54 -0.35 -0.82
N ALA A 75 -7.25 -0.67 -0.62
CA ALA A 75 -6.21 -0.47 -1.61
C ALA A 75 -5.62 -1.82 -2.01
N GLY A 76 -5.52 -2.09 -3.32
CA GLY A 76 -5.04 -3.37 -3.85
C GLY A 76 -3.56 -3.65 -3.62
N ALA A 77 -2.75 -2.62 -3.37
CA ALA A 77 -1.33 -2.74 -3.09
C ALA A 77 -0.78 -1.52 -2.36
N CYS A 78 0.22 -1.75 -1.51
CA CYS A 78 1.04 -0.71 -0.90
C CYS A 78 2.47 -1.23 -0.67
N GLY A 79 3.38 -0.94 -1.58
CA GLY A 79 4.77 -1.40 -1.49
C GLY A 79 5.49 -0.91 -0.24
N ASN A 80 5.24 0.34 0.20
CA ASN A 80 5.83 0.90 1.42
C ASN A 80 5.36 0.16 2.68
N ALA A 81 4.05 -0.06 2.85
CA ALA A 81 3.51 -0.81 3.97
C ALA A 81 3.97 -2.28 3.94
N THR A 82 4.01 -2.89 2.76
CA THR A 82 4.52 -4.26 2.60
C THR A 82 5.97 -4.38 3.07
N ARG A 83 6.86 -3.42 2.74
CA ARG A 83 8.23 -3.41 3.25
C ARG A 83 8.29 -3.28 4.77
N CYS A 84 7.46 -2.40 5.35
CA CYS A 84 7.40 -2.21 6.80
C CYS A 84 6.98 -3.50 7.52
N VAL A 85 5.90 -4.15 7.05
CA VAL A 85 5.44 -5.42 7.63
C VAL A 85 6.46 -6.52 7.42
N ALA A 86 7.04 -6.64 6.22
CA ALA A 86 8.05 -7.64 5.93
C ALA A 86 9.29 -7.49 6.83
N GLN A 87 9.78 -6.27 7.02
CA GLN A 87 10.90 -5.99 7.91
C GLN A 87 10.59 -6.43 9.35
N TYR A 88 9.45 -6.03 9.87
CA TYR A 88 9.01 -6.38 11.22
C TYR A 88 8.90 -7.91 11.41
N GLU A 89 8.22 -8.59 10.49
CA GLU A 89 8.00 -10.04 10.58
C GLU A 89 9.29 -10.85 10.38
N MET A 90 10.14 -10.46 9.44
CA MET A 90 11.44 -11.12 9.24
C MET A 90 12.32 -10.99 10.49
N GLN A 91 12.37 -9.82 11.13
CA GLN A 91 13.09 -9.62 12.39
C GLN A 91 12.49 -10.45 13.52
N ARG A 92 11.17 -10.48 13.66
CA ARG A 92 10.46 -11.25 14.67
C ARG A 92 10.68 -12.77 14.52
N LEU A 93 10.77 -13.25 13.28
CA LEU A 93 10.92 -14.68 12.96
C LEU A 93 12.39 -15.12 12.83
N GLY A 94 13.34 -14.19 12.82
CA GLY A 94 14.76 -14.49 12.56
C GLY A 94 15.00 -15.01 11.14
N ARG A 95 14.27 -14.48 10.14
CA ARG A 95 14.35 -14.90 8.72
C ARG A 95 14.82 -13.76 7.85
N GLU A 96 15.42 -14.08 6.70
CA GLU A 96 15.84 -13.10 5.68
C GLU A 96 14.85 -13.00 4.51
N THR A 97 13.86 -13.89 4.45
CA THR A 97 12.84 -13.90 3.41
C THR A 97 11.45 -14.10 4.01
N LEU A 98 10.45 -13.55 3.35
CA LEU A 98 9.05 -13.66 3.74
C LEU A 98 8.15 -13.65 2.49
N SER A 99 7.14 -14.51 2.48
CA SER A 99 6.07 -14.48 1.49
C SER A 99 4.83 -13.82 2.07
N LEU A 100 4.20 -12.93 1.29
CA LEU A 100 3.01 -12.21 1.71
C LEU A 100 1.96 -12.30 0.60
N ILE A 101 0.73 -12.67 0.93
CA ILE A 101 -0.36 -12.61 -0.04
C ILE A 101 -1.15 -11.30 0.13
N THR A 102 -1.42 -10.65 -0.98
CA THR A 102 -2.23 -9.43 -1.09
C THR A 102 -3.29 -9.63 -2.15
N GLU A 103 -4.15 -8.64 -2.39
CA GLU A 103 -5.09 -8.65 -3.52
C GLU A 103 -4.39 -8.84 -4.87
N ARG A 104 -3.13 -8.40 -5.00
CA ARG A 104 -2.29 -8.63 -6.20
C ARG A 104 -1.76 -10.05 -6.36
N GLY A 105 -1.91 -10.90 -5.37
CA GLY A 105 -1.29 -12.23 -5.30
C GLY A 105 -0.12 -12.28 -4.33
N ILE A 106 0.72 -13.31 -4.49
CA ILE A 106 1.84 -13.57 -3.60
C ILE A 106 3.03 -12.69 -3.97
N LEU A 107 3.50 -11.92 -2.99
CA LEU A 107 4.70 -11.11 -3.05
C LEU A 107 5.82 -11.78 -2.25
N GLN A 108 7.06 -11.58 -2.71
CA GLN A 108 8.26 -12.08 -2.02
C GLN A 108 9.05 -10.89 -1.49
N ALA A 109 9.31 -10.89 -0.19
CA ALA A 109 10.19 -9.93 0.46
C ALA A 109 11.52 -10.58 0.83
N ARG A 110 12.60 -9.79 0.78
CA ARG A 110 13.94 -10.21 1.14
C ARG A 110 14.68 -9.09 1.89
N GLN A 111 15.43 -9.47 2.91
CA GLN A 111 16.37 -8.57 3.58
C GLN A 111 17.58 -8.30 2.67
N GLU A 112 17.93 -7.03 2.49
CA GLU A 112 19.12 -6.59 1.74
C GLU A 112 19.94 -5.63 2.59
N GLY A 113 20.82 -6.17 3.43
CA GLY A 113 21.54 -5.39 4.43
C GLY A 113 20.57 -4.76 5.45
N SER A 114 20.54 -3.44 5.54
CA SER A 114 19.60 -2.69 6.39
C SER A 114 18.23 -2.41 5.72
N LEU A 115 18.09 -2.75 4.44
CA LEU A 115 16.90 -2.47 3.64
C LEU A 115 16.08 -3.75 3.41
N VAL A 116 14.86 -3.57 2.93
CA VAL A 116 13.97 -4.66 2.49
C VAL A 116 13.57 -4.43 1.04
N SER A 117 13.79 -5.45 0.22
CA SER A 117 13.33 -5.53 -1.16
C SER A 117 12.03 -6.33 -1.20
N VAL A 118 11.06 -5.87 -1.99
CA VAL A 118 9.80 -6.60 -2.25
C VAL A 118 9.61 -6.72 -3.76
N ASN A 119 9.46 -7.96 -4.23
CA ASN A 119 9.11 -8.22 -5.61
C ASN A 119 7.61 -7.96 -5.80
N MET A 120 7.28 -6.85 -6.43
CA MET A 120 5.90 -6.42 -6.72
C MET A 120 5.31 -7.05 -8.00
N GLY A 121 6.04 -7.95 -8.65
CA GLY A 121 5.68 -8.55 -9.92
C GLY A 121 5.96 -7.64 -11.12
N HIS A 122 5.40 -7.99 -12.28
CA HIS A 122 5.56 -7.21 -13.50
C HIS A 122 4.60 -6.01 -13.54
N PRO A 123 5.03 -4.88 -14.14
CA PRO A 123 4.13 -3.76 -14.39
C PRO A 123 3.04 -4.16 -15.38
N MET A 124 1.85 -3.59 -15.20
CA MET A 124 0.73 -3.68 -16.13
C MET A 124 0.89 -2.58 -17.17
N LEU A 125 0.87 -2.95 -18.46
CA LEU A 125 1.17 -2.04 -19.56
C LEU A 125 0.01 -1.94 -20.57
N THR A 126 -1.09 -2.65 -20.36
CA THR A 126 -2.27 -2.57 -21.22
C THR A 126 -3.29 -1.59 -20.64
N TRP A 127 -3.99 -0.91 -21.51
CA TRP A 127 -4.90 0.19 -21.14
C TRP A 127 -5.97 -0.21 -20.12
N ASP A 128 -6.52 -1.43 -20.23
CA ASP A 128 -7.54 -1.97 -19.33
C ASP A 128 -6.99 -2.29 -17.94
N LYS A 129 -5.69 -2.65 -17.86
CA LYS A 129 -4.99 -2.96 -16.59
C LYS A 129 -4.45 -1.72 -15.89
N VAL A 130 -4.26 -0.63 -16.63
CA VAL A 130 -3.84 0.68 -16.06
C VAL A 130 -5.01 1.50 -15.54
N PRO A 131 -6.16 1.14 -15.62
CA PRO A 131 -7.55 1.44 -15.96
C PRO A 131 -7.73 2.81 -16.66
N LEU A 132 -7.30 2.90 -17.92
CA LEU A 132 -7.61 4.05 -18.76
C LEU A 132 -9.08 4.00 -19.21
N ALA A 133 -9.66 5.16 -19.50
CA ALA A 133 -11.07 5.30 -19.85
C ALA A 133 -11.45 4.60 -21.18
N ARG A 134 -10.49 4.33 -22.06
CA ARG A 134 -10.69 3.68 -23.36
C ARG A 134 -9.37 3.06 -23.86
N GLU A 135 -9.48 2.20 -24.86
CA GLU A 135 -8.33 1.62 -25.54
C GLU A 135 -7.44 2.71 -26.17
N MET A 136 -6.17 2.70 -25.76
CA MET A 136 -5.13 3.57 -26.30
C MET A 136 -3.74 3.02 -25.96
N GLU A 137 -2.72 3.54 -26.63
CA GLU A 137 -1.33 3.30 -26.29
C GLU A 137 -1.02 3.87 -24.89
N THR A 138 -0.35 3.09 -24.06
CA THR A 138 0.00 3.49 -22.69
C THR A 138 1.37 4.16 -22.59
N LEU A 139 2.25 3.93 -23.57
CA LEU A 139 3.61 4.47 -23.58
C LEU A 139 3.65 6.00 -23.78
N HIS A 140 2.74 6.52 -24.61
CA HIS A 140 2.66 7.94 -24.92
C HIS A 140 1.18 8.37 -24.92
N LEU A 141 0.65 8.73 -23.76
CA LEU A 141 -0.71 9.19 -23.67
C LEU A 141 -0.92 10.49 -24.50
N PRO A 142 -2.12 10.71 -25.06
CA PRO A 142 -2.45 11.91 -25.84
C PRO A 142 -2.69 13.12 -24.93
N LEU A 143 -1.74 13.39 -24.04
CA LEU A 143 -1.70 14.52 -23.13
C LEU A 143 -0.47 15.37 -23.41
N GLU A 144 -0.49 16.63 -22.97
CA GLU A 144 0.70 17.49 -23.01
C GLU A 144 1.85 16.81 -22.24
N GLY A 145 3.07 16.81 -22.80
CA GLY A 145 4.22 16.11 -22.24
C GLY A 145 4.23 14.59 -22.53
N ARG A 146 3.21 14.04 -23.18
CA ARG A 146 3.13 12.63 -23.62
C ARG A 146 3.54 11.62 -22.54
N PRO A 147 2.91 11.66 -21.33
CA PRO A 147 3.30 10.78 -20.24
C PRO A 147 3.04 9.31 -20.55
N THR A 148 3.71 8.45 -19.81
CA THR A 148 3.51 7.00 -19.83
C THR A 148 2.57 6.57 -18.73
N ALA A 149 1.58 5.74 -19.06
CA ALA A 149 0.70 5.11 -18.08
C ALA A 149 1.17 3.68 -17.76
N THR A 150 1.30 3.36 -16.47
CA THR A 150 1.66 2.02 -15.99
C THR A 150 0.87 1.65 -14.74
N GLY A 151 0.66 0.37 -14.51
CA GLY A 151 0.04 -0.15 -13.30
C GLY A 151 1.01 -1.01 -12.48
N MET A 152 1.14 -0.71 -11.19
CA MET A 152 1.89 -1.53 -10.23
C MET A 152 0.97 -2.07 -9.10
N GLY A 153 -0.36 -2.14 -9.37
CA GLY A 153 -1.44 -2.39 -8.42
C GLY A 153 -2.18 -1.11 -8.05
N ASN A 154 -1.53 0.02 -8.23
CA ASN A 154 -2.11 1.34 -8.37
C ASN A 154 -1.68 1.92 -9.73
N PRO A 155 -2.50 2.77 -10.36
CA PRO A 155 -2.15 3.41 -11.62
C PRO A 155 -1.11 4.52 -11.43
N HIS A 156 -0.23 4.66 -12.39
CA HIS A 156 0.78 5.71 -12.45
C HIS A 156 0.70 6.43 -13.79
N CYS A 157 0.83 7.74 -13.78
CA CYS A 157 1.01 8.59 -14.96
C CYS A 157 2.37 9.29 -14.82
N THR A 158 3.35 8.85 -15.60
CA THR A 158 4.75 9.28 -15.46
C THR A 158 5.12 10.26 -16.56
N PHE A 159 5.51 11.47 -16.17
CA PHE A 159 6.05 12.50 -17.04
C PHE A 159 7.58 12.49 -16.95
N PHE A 160 8.25 12.39 -18.08
CA PHE A 160 9.71 12.52 -18.17
C PHE A 160 10.04 13.99 -18.45
N VAL A 161 10.70 14.65 -17.50
CA VAL A 161 11.01 16.08 -17.56
C VAL A 161 12.51 16.30 -17.29
N GLU A 162 13.06 17.41 -17.76
CA GLU A 162 14.47 17.75 -17.51
C GLU A 162 14.74 18.08 -16.05
N ASP A 163 13.81 18.80 -15.40
CA ASP A 163 13.90 19.21 -14.00
C ASP A 163 12.56 18.99 -13.30
N ALA A 164 12.48 18.01 -12.40
CA ALA A 164 11.27 17.68 -11.66
C ALA A 164 10.89 18.78 -10.65
N ASP A 165 11.85 19.51 -10.10
CA ASP A 165 11.62 20.57 -9.12
C ASP A 165 11.02 21.84 -9.77
N ALA A 166 11.22 22.01 -11.08
CA ALA A 166 10.63 23.10 -11.85
C ALA A 166 9.15 22.86 -12.20
N VAL A 167 8.61 21.65 -12.01
CA VAL A 167 7.24 21.31 -12.35
C VAL A 167 6.26 21.81 -11.28
N ASN A 168 5.29 22.64 -11.68
CA ASN A 168 4.21 23.08 -10.79
C ASN A 168 3.16 21.96 -10.61
N LEU A 169 3.44 21.04 -9.69
CA LEU A 169 2.56 19.88 -9.43
C LEU A 169 1.18 20.30 -8.91
N ALA A 170 1.06 21.41 -8.18
CA ALA A 170 -0.23 21.89 -7.68
C ALA A 170 -1.17 22.33 -8.81
N GLN A 171 -0.62 22.76 -9.94
CA GLN A 171 -1.38 23.15 -11.11
C GLN A 171 -1.60 21.98 -12.10
N LEU A 172 -0.61 21.11 -12.26
CA LEU A 172 -0.65 20.02 -13.23
C LEU A 172 -1.40 18.78 -12.68
N GLY A 173 -1.19 18.43 -11.43
CA GLY A 173 -1.71 17.19 -10.85
C GLY A 173 -3.23 17.06 -10.79
N PRO A 174 -4.02 18.13 -10.57
CA PRO A 174 -5.49 18.05 -10.52
C PRO A 174 -6.18 17.99 -11.90
N ARG A 175 -5.46 18.12 -13.02
CA ARG A 175 -6.01 18.12 -14.40
C ARG A 175 -6.10 16.71 -14.97
#